data_a991945d8903cadeaf91716e74eda119
#
_entry.id   a991945d8903cadeaf91716e74eda119
#
_cell.length_a   1.000
_cell.length_b   1.000
_cell.length_c   1.000
_cell.angle_alpha   90.00
_cell.angle_beta   90.00
_cell.angle_gamma   90.00
#
_symmetry.space_group_name_H-M   'P 1'
#
loop_
_entity.id
_entity.type
_entity.pdbx_description
1 polymer ?
#
loop_
_entity_poly.entity_id
_entity_poly.type
_entity_poly.pdbx_seq_one_letter_code
_entity_poly.pdbx_strand_id
1 'polypeptide(L)'
;PVPSRHLPPQRPPFCPAKRLGEQPALALPAELRDRGVAAGVAVLLEANTGRILLTRRAGTLSIFPNIWVPPGGHVEPDEELLDVGLRELEEETGLCLEAGTFTWRMLGLWESVYPPLLSRGLPRRHHVVTYLLLRSAESHQQLEARMRPSESEVSAYAWLEPPVLEAIAATEDGAESLGNVPNALPVTVGITELRNGSSSTTQLPTATFLNAAPAEGEDVERVSTGTKFALRLWLEARG
;
A
#
# COMPACT_ATOMS: atom_id res chain seq x y z
N PRO A 1 -22.59 -16.82 15.10
CA PRO A 1 -22.55 -15.37 14.86
C PRO A 1 -21.24 -14.83 15.40
N VAL A 2 -20.32 -14.51 14.48
CA VAL A 2 -19.09 -13.81 14.83
C VAL A 2 -19.53 -12.38 15.20
N PRO A 3 -19.14 -11.83 16.36
CA PRO A 3 -19.48 -10.45 16.70
C PRO A 3 -18.84 -9.56 15.64
N SER A 4 -19.67 -8.78 14.96
CA SER A 4 -19.20 -7.74 14.03
C SER A 4 -18.42 -6.71 14.87
N ARG A 5 -17.10 -6.86 14.94
CA ARG A 5 -16.25 -5.78 15.45
C ARG A 5 -16.37 -4.64 14.43
N HIS A 6 -16.99 -3.55 14.84
CA HIS A 6 -16.86 -2.30 14.11
C HIS A 6 -15.38 -1.95 14.06
N LEU A 7 -14.77 -2.12 12.88
CA LEU A 7 -13.41 -1.67 12.61
C LEU A 7 -13.51 -0.24 12.08
N PRO A 8 -13.31 0.79 12.93
CA PRO A 8 -13.29 2.15 12.42
C PRO A 8 -12.07 2.32 11.50
N PRO A 9 -12.19 3.10 10.41
CA PRO A 9 -11.06 3.38 9.54
C PRO A 9 -9.97 4.11 10.34
N GLN A 10 -8.73 3.66 10.18
CA GLN A 10 -7.56 4.34 10.72
C GLN A 10 -7.06 5.38 9.69
N ARG A 11 -6.44 6.44 10.17
CA ARG A 11 -5.91 7.52 9.31
C ARG A 11 -4.55 7.99 9.81
N PRO A 12 -3.70 8.58 8.93
CA PRO A 12 -2.40 9.09 9.34
C PRO A 12 -2.55 10.17 10.42
N PRO A 13 -1.54 10.30 11.32
CA PRO A 13 -1.58 11.32 12.39
C PRO A 13 -1.62 12.75 11.84
N PHE A 14 -1.03 12.97 10.66
CA PHE A 14 -0.98 14.27 9.96
C PHE A 14 -2.17 14.50 9.01
N CYS A 15 -3.18 13.63 9.00
CA CYS A 15 -4.32 13.71 8.09
C CYS A 15 -5.02 15.08 8.19
N PRO A 16 -5.19 15.80 7.07
CA PRO A 16 -5.87 17.09 7.03
C PRO A 16 -7.27 17.07 7.63
N ALA A 17 -8.01 15.96 7.48
CA ALA A 17 -9.35 15.80 8.03
C ALA A 17 -9.43 15.96 9.55
N LYS A 18 -8.30 15.80 10.28
CA LYS A 18 -8.23 16.07 11.73
C LYS A 18 -8.17 17.56 12.07
N ARG A 19 -7.79 18.41 11.13
CA ARG A 19 -7.56 19.84 11.31
C ARG A 19 -8.59 20.70 10.61
N LEU A 20 -9.27 20.17 9.61
CA LEU A 20 -10.36 20.84 8.91
C LEU A 20 -11.63 20.67 9.73
N GLY A 21 -12.15 21.79 10.30
CA GLY A 21 -13.49 21.82 10.89
C GLY A 21 -14.59 21.76 9.81
N GLU A 22 -15.86 21.80 10.20
CA GLU A 22 -17.00 21.73 9.27
C GLU A 22 -17.09 22.91 8.28
N GLN A 23 -16.57 24.08 8.63
CA GLN A 23 -16.66 25.30 7.81
C GLN A 23 -15.92 25.22 6.46
N PRO A 24 -14.72 24.62 6.34
CA PRO A 24 -14.04 24.49 5.03
C PRO A 24 -14.81 23.64 4.02
N ALA A 25 -15.63 22.69 4.46
CA ALA A 25 -16.43 21.87 3.55
C ALA A 25 -17.46 22.69 2.76
N LEU A 26 -18.00 23.74 3.36
CA LEU A 26 -18.96 24.65 2.71
C LEU A 26 -18.32 25.58 1.67
N ALA A 27 -17.00 25.83 1.79
CA ALA A 27 -16.24 26.66 0.87
C ALA A 27 -15.67 25.87 -0.34
N LEU A 28 -15.79 24.54 -0.34
CA LEU A 28 -15.35 23.71 -1.47
C LEU A 28 -16.28 23.90 -2.69
N PRO A 29 -15.73 23.92 -3.92
CA PRO A 29 -16.53 23.82 -5.14
C PRO A 29 -17.47 22.62 -5.09
N ALA A 30 -18.70 22.78 -5.62
CA ALA A 30 -19.71 21.72 -5.62
C ALA A 30 -19.18 20.39 -6.15
N GLU A 31 -18.38 20.43 -7.23
CA GLU A 31 -17.73 19.28 -7.87
C GLU A 31 -16.82 18.48 -6.91
N LEU A 32 -16.20 19.13 -5.94
CA LEU A 32 -15.36 18.48 -4.93
C LEU A 32 -16.18 18.02 -3.73
N ARG A 33 -17.19 18.81 -3.34
CA ARG A 33 -18.08 18.50 -2.22
C ARG A 33 -18.95 17.29 -2.51
N ASP A 34 -19.45 17.17 -3.74
CA ASP A 34 -20.40 16.12 -4.14
C ASP A 34 -19.69 14.84 -4.65
N ARG A 35 -18.36 14.84 -4.70
CA ARG A 35 -17.56 13.69 -5.19
C ARG A 35 -17.65 12.45 -4.29
N GLY A 36 -17.91 12.64 -2.99
CA GLY A 36 -17.96 11.55 -2.03
C GLY A 36 -16.60 10.95 -1.67
N VAL A 37 -16.64 9.78 -1.04
CA VAL A 37 -15.47 9.00 -0.62
C VAL A 37 -15.36 7.79 -1.54
N ALA A 38 -14.21 7.63 -2.19
CA ALA A 38 -13.96 6.48 -3.04
C ALA A 38 -13.56 5.26 -2.18
N ALA A 39 -14.10 4.09 -2.50
CA ALA A 39 -13.68 2.83 -1.92
C ALA A 39 -12.51 2.24 -2.73
N GLY A 40 -11.55 1.66 -2.04
CA GLY A 40 -10.41 0.96 -2.64
C GLY A 40 -10.09 -0.32 -1.90
N VAL A 41 -9.38 -1.21 -2.58
CA VAL A 41 -8.84 -2.45 -2.01
C VAL A 41 -7.34 -2.50 -2.28
N ALA A 42 -6.57 -3.00 -1.33
CA ALA A 42 -5.16 -3.31 -1.52
C ALA A 42 -4.85 -4.69 -0.93
N VAL A 43 -4.02 -5.47 -1.63
CA VAL A 43 -3.77 -6.89 -1.33
C VAL A 43 -2.36 -7.10 -0.83
N LEU A 44 -2.18 -7.44 0.46
CA LEU A 44 -0.95 -8.02 0.95
C LEU A 44 -0.90 -9.49 0.50
N LEU A 45 -0.18 -9.77 -0.58
CA LEU A 45 0.06 -11.15 -1.03
C LEU A 45 1.27 -11.72 -0.31
N GLU A 46 1.02 -12.63 0.63
CA GLU A 46 2.05 -13.38 1.37
C GLU A 46 2.27 -14.75 0.70
N ALA A 47 3.47 -14.98 0.20
CA ALA A 47 3.90 -16.28 -0.30
C ALA A 47 4.14 -17.27 0.86
N ASN A 48 4.16 -18.59 0.58
CA ASN A 48 4.44 -19.61 1.61
C ASN A 48 5.83 -19.47 2.26
N THR A 49 6.73 -18.70 1.64
CA THR A 49 8.05 -18.35 2.18
C THR A 49 7.99 -17.20 3.20
N GLY A 50 6.80 -16.66 3.50
CA GLY A 50 6.59 -15.51 4.38
C GLY A 50 6.94 -14.17 3.77
N ARG A 51 7.37 -14.10 2.51
CA ARG A 51 7.62 -12.84 1.81
C ARG A 51 6.32 -12.22 1.32
N ILE A 52 6.26 -10.88 1.34
CA ILE A 52 5.13 -10.11 0.83
C ILE A 52 5.57 -9.33 -0.42
N LEU A 53 4.69 -9.32 -1.42
CA LEU A 53 4.85 -8.53 -2.63
C LEU A 53 4.50 -7.06 -2.39
N LEU A 54 5.42 -6.17 -2.73
CA LEU A 54 5.13 -4.75 -2.90
C LEU A 54 5.50 -4.32 -4.32
N THR A 55 4.71 -3.40 -4.88
CA THR A 55 4.94 -2.73 -6.16
C THR A 55 5.31 -1.27 -5.93
N ARG A 56 6.21 -0.72 -6.75
CA ARG A 56 6.49 0.71 -6.80
C ARG A 56 5.64 1.34 -7.89
N ARG A 57 4.78 2.26 -7.49
CA ARG A 57 3.91 2.99 -8.41
C ARG A 57 4.72 3.71 -9.48
N ALA A 58 4.23 3.69 -10.74
CA ALA A 58 4.89 4.38 -11.84
C ALA A 58 4.99 5.90 -11.56
N GLY A 59 6.12 6.49 -11.93
CA GLY A 59 6.37 7.92 -11.72
C GLY A 59 5.47 8.85 -12.52
N THR A 60 4.77 8.33 -13.53
CA THR A 60 3.80 9.04 -14.38
C THR A 60 2.41 9.17 -13.75
N LEU A 61 2.14 8.44 -12.68
CA LEU A 61 0.85 8.48 -11.99
C LEU A 61 0.66 9.79 -11.23
N SER A 62 -0.55 10.34 -11.28
CA SER A 62 -0.88 11.63 -10.68
C SER A 62 -1.08 11.58 -9.16
N ILE A 63 -1.27 10.40 -8.59
CA ILE A 63 -1.53 10.18 -7.15
C ILE A 63 -0.47 9.23 -6.60
N PHE A 64 0.31 9.71 -5.62
CA PHE A 64 1.38 8.96 -4.95
C PHE A 64 2.35 8.26 -5.91
N PRO A 65 3.01 8.97 -6.88
CA PRO A 65 4.03 8.38 -7.74
C PRO A 65 5.25 7.92 -6.91
N ASN A 66 5.96 6.91 -7.39
CA ASN A 66 7.20 6.37 -6.81
C ASN A 66 7.07 5.85 -5.36
N ILE A 67 5.85 5.59 -4.89
CA ILE A 67 5.60 5.04 -3.56
C ILE A 67 5.43 3.53 -3.64
N TRP A 68 6.00 2.80 -2.67
CA TRP A 68 5.85 1.37 -2.53
C TRP A 68 4.55 1.03 -1.82
N VAL A 69 3.73 0.23 -2.48
CA VAL A 69 2.40 -0.19 -2.02
C VAL A 69 2.15 -1.66 -2.36
N PRO A 70 1.24 -2.36 -1.69
CA PRO A 70 0.71 -3.61 -2.22
C PRO A 70 -0.18 -3.31 -3.44
N PRO A 71 -0.32 -4.26 -4.38
CA PRO A 71 -1.26 -4.14 -5.51
C PRO A 71 -2.65 -3.77 -5.05
N GLY A 72 -3.33 -2.89 -5.79
CA GLY A 72 -4.68 -2.48 -5.43
C GLY A 72 -5.19 -1.24 -6.15
N GLY A 73 -6.50 -1.08 -6.15
CA GLY A 73 -7.18 0.01 -6.84
C GLY A 73 -8.58 0.27 -6.35
N HIS A 74 -9.42 0.81 -7.23
CA HIS A 74 -10.77 1.24 -6.90
C HIS A 74 -11.76 0.08 -6.95
N VAL A 75 -12.74 0.14 -6.05
CA VAL A 75 -13.92 -0.73 -6.09
C VAL A 75 -14.90 -0.14 -7.09
N GLU A 76 -15.21 -0.90 -8.14
CA GLU A 76 -16.26 -0.56 -9.09
C GLU A 76 -17.65 -0.94 -8.54
N PRO A 77 -18.74 -0.34 -9.04
CA PRO A 77 -20.07 -0.72 -8.62
C PRO A 77 -20.32 -2.22 -8.74
N ASP A 78 -20.95 -2.80 -7.74
CA ASP A 78 -21.37 -4.22 -7.67
C ASP A 78 -20.21 -5.25 -7.59
N GLU A 79 -18.96 -4.82 -7.35
CA GLU A 79 -17.84 -5.73 -7.09
C GLU A 79 -17.74 -6.12 -5.61
N GLU A 80 -17.42 -7.39 -5.36
CA GLU A 80 -17.03 -7.86 -4.03
C GLU A 80 -15.55 -7.53 -3.73
N LEU A 81 -15.23 -7.22 -2.47
CA LEU A 81 -13.87 -6.76 -2.11
C LEU A 81 -12.76 -7.74 -2.49
N LEU A 82 -13.01 -9.06 -2.41
CA LEU A 82 -12.03 -10.05 -2.81
C LEU A 82 -11.82 -10.05 -4.33
N ASP A 83 -12.89 -9.94 -5.10
CA ASP A 83 -12.83 -9.94 -6.57
C ASP A 83 -12.06 -8.72 -7.07
N VAL A 84 -12.31 -7.54 -6.47
CA VAL A 84 -11.50 -6.34 -6.72
C VAL A 84 -10.03 -6.59 -6.44
N GLY A 85 -9.72 -7.16 -5.27
CA GLY A 85 -8.32 -7.44 -4.88
C GLY A 85 -7.63 -8.40 -5.86
N LEU A 86 -8.32 -9.42 -6.34
CA LEU A 86 -7.78 -10.38 -7.32
C LEU A 86 -7.64 -9.74 -8.71
N ARG A 87 -8.61 -8.94 -9.15
CA ARG A 87 -8.55 -8.21 -10.42
C ARG A 87 -7.37 -7.23 -10.46
N GLU A 88 -7.22 -6.38 -9.44
CA GLU A 88 -6.12 -5.41 -9.33
C GLU A 88 -4.76 -6.10 -9.24
N LEU A 89 -4.68 -7.22 -8.50
CA LEU A 89 -3.46 -8.05 -8.45
C LEU A 89 -3.07 -8.54 -9.85
N GLU A 90 -4.06 -9.03 -10.63
CA GLU A 90 -3.83 -9.50 -11.99
C GLU A 90 -3.48 -8.35 -12.94
N GLU A 91 -4.20 -7.22 -12.90
CA GLU A 91 -3.97 -6.06 -13.77
C GLU A 91 -2.58 -5.44 -13.54
N GLU A 92 -2.17 -5.24 -12.27
CA GLU A 92 -0.87 -4.66 -11.95
C GLU A 92 0.30 -5.61 -12.13
N THR A 93 0.12 -6.91 -11.84
CA THR A 93 1.24 -7.87 -11.72
C THR A 93 1.17 -9.07 -12.67
N GLY A 94 0.05 -9.29 -13.34
CA GLY A 94 -0.20 -10.48 -14.15
C GLY A 94 -0.44 -11.76 -13.33
N LEU A 95 -0.58 -11.66 -12.01
CA LEU A 95 -0.80 -12.82 -11.14
C LEU A 95 -2.29 -13.14 -11.04
N CYS A 96 -2.71 -14.18 -11.74
CA CYS A 96 -4.00 -14.80 -11.56
C CYS A 96 -3.91 -15.93 -10.51
N LEU A 97 -4.62 -15.78 -9.40
CA LEU A 97 -4.68 -16.78 -8.32
C LEU A 97 -5.95 -17.62 -8.45
N GLU A 98 -5.80 -18.94 -8.49
CA GLU A 98 -6.92 -19.87 -8.59
C GLU A 98 -7.57 -20.10 -7.23
N ALA A 99 -8.90 -20.23 -7.22
CA ALA A 99 -9.65 -20.57 -6.01
C ALA A 99 -9.13 -21.88 -5.39
N GLY A 100 -8.89 -21.86 -4.09
CA GLY A 100 -8.33 -23.01 -3.34
C GLY A 100 -6.81 -23.04 -3.28
N THR A 101 -6.08 -22.18 -4.01
CA THR A 101 -4.61 -22.07 -3.92
C THR A 101 -4.15 -21.03 -2.91
N PHE A 102 -5.08 -20.28 -2.34
CA PHE A 102 -4.82 -19.27 -1.31
C PHE A 102 -5.92 -19.23 -0.25
N THR A 103 -5.60 -18.65 0.88
CA THR A 103 -6.56 -18.22 1.89
C THR A 103 -6.55 -16.72 2.00
N TRP A 104 -7.65 -16.12 2.46
CA TRP A 104 -7.72 -14.68 2.59
C TRP A 104 -8.47 -14.22 3.85
N ARG A 105 -8.20 -12.98 4.27
CA ARG A 105 -8.95 -12.29 5.29
C ARG A 105 -8.81 -10.78 5.16
N MET A 106 -9.78 -10.03 5.64
CA MET A 106 -9.67 -8.59 5.81
C MET A 106 -8.76 -8.28 7.01
N LEU A 107 -7.81 -7.36 6.81
CA LEU A 107 -6.95 -6.84 7.88
C LEU A 107 -7.57 -5.61 8.53
N GLY A 108 -7.93 -4.60 7.76
CA GLY A 108 -8.47 -3.36 8.30
C GLY A 108 -8.78 -2.31 7.23
N LEU A 109 -9.26 -1.17 7.70
CA LEU A 109 -9.65 -0.03 6.88
C LEU A 109 -8.70 1.15 7.14
N TRP A 110 -8.24 1.78 6.05
CA TRP A 110 -7.37 2.94 6.07
C TRP A 110 -8.01 4.11 5.34
N GLU A 111 -8.17 5.24 6.03
CA GLU A 111 -8.65 6.47 5.41
C GLU A 111 -7.47 7.28 4.88
N SER A 112 -7.50 7.62 3.60
CA SER A 112 -6.47 8.36 2.89
C SER A 112 -7.05 9.57 2.19
N VAL A 113 -6.34 10.70 2.25
CA VAL A 113 -6.65 11.91 1.49
C VAL A 113 -5.44 12.35 0.67
N TYR A 114 -5.67 12.95 -0.49
CA TYR A 114 -4.61 13.47 -1.33
C TYR A 114 -4.93 14.91 -1.81
N PRO A 115 -3.99 15.85 -1.71
CA PRO A 115 -2.69 15.78 -1.06
C PRO A 115 -2.79 15.43 0.43
N PRO A 116 -1.79 14.71 0.99
CA PRO A 116 -1.84 14.26 2.39
C PRO A 116 -1.56 15.37 3.41
N LEU A 117 -1.00 16.49 2.98
CA LEU A 117 -0.60 17.62 3.83
C LEU A 117 -1.28 18.90 3.36
N LEU A 118 -1.77 19.73 4.30
CA LEU A 118 -2.40 21.03 3.99
C LEU A 118 -1.42 22.02 3.34
N SER A 119 -0.12 21.92 3.62
CA SER A 119 0.93 22.70 2.96
C SER A 119 1.00 22.50 1.45
N ARG A 120 0.45 21.37 0.94
CA ARG A 120 0.34 21.03 -0.49
C ARG A 120 -1.02 21.38 -1.08
N GLY A 121 -1.87 22.06 -0.33
CA GLY A 121 -3.23 22.47 -0.72
C GLY A 121 -4.33 21.63 -0.07
N LEU A 122 -5.57 21.99 -0.38
CA LEU A 122 -6.74 21.29 0.14
C LEU A 122 -6.86 19.88 -0.48
N PRO A 123 -7.37 18.89 0.28
CA PRO A 123 -7.59 17.55 -0.22
C PRO A 123 -8.52 17.55 -1.44
N ARG A 124 -8.08 16.88 -2.52
CA ARG A 124 -8.82 16.73 -3.79
C ARG A 124 -9.36 15.32 -3.98
N ARG A 125 -8.80 14.36 -3.26
CA ARG A 125 -9.19 12.94 -3.29
C ARG A 125 -9.33 12.43 -1.87
N HIS A 126 -10.37 11.64 -1.65
CA HIS A 126 -10.65 11.00 -0.37
C HIS A 126 -11.00 9.53 -0.63
N HIS A 127 -10.28 8.62 0.00
CA HIS A 127 -10.42 7.19 -0.18
C HIS A 127 -10.51 6.49 1.18
N VAL A 128 -11.29 5.42 1.21
CA VAL A 128 -11.20 4.40 2.25
C VAL A 128 -10.69 3.12 1.60
N VAL A 129 -9.49 2.68 1.99
CA VAL A 129 -8.84 1.50 1.44
C VAL A 129 -9.03 0.33 2.40
N THR A 130 -9.60 -0.76 1.88
CA THR A 130 -9.68 -2.05 2.58
C THR A 130 -8.41 -2.85 2.29
N TYR A 131 -7.67 -3.21 3.34
CA TYR A 131 -6.51 -4.08 3.20
C TYR A 131 -6.90 -5.54 3.38
N LEU A 132 -6.60 -6.35 2.37
CA LEU A 132 -6.79 -7.80 2.39
C LEU A 132 -5.43 -8.49 2.53
N LEU A 133 -5.38 -9.55 3.34
CA LEU A 133 -4.26 -10.48 3.37
C LEU A 133 -4.64 -11.72 2.57
N LEU A 134 -3.88 -12.01 1.53
CA LEU A 134 -3.95 -13.26 0.78
C LEU A 134 -2.69 -14.08 1.06
N ARG A 135 -2.86 -15.32 1.52
CA ARG A 135 -1.77 -16.26 1.76
C ARG A 135 -1.78 -17.34 0.70
N SER A 136 -0.79 -17.29 -0.19
CA SER A 136 -0.63 -18.30 -1.24
C SER A 136 0.06 -19.55 -0.72
N ALA A 137 -0.32 -20.71 -1.26
CA ALA A 137 0.38 -21.96 -1.03
C ALA A 137 1.71 -22.05 -1.82
N GLU A 138 1.92 -21.15 -2.78
CA GLU A 138 3.11 -21.11 -3.63
C GLU A 138 4.23 -20.28 -3.00
N SER A 139 5.47 -20.61 -3.36
CA SER A 139 6.64 -19.80 -3.01
C SER A 139 6.67 -18.50 -3.83
N HIS A 140 7.36 -17.47 -3.31
CA HIS A 140 7.52 -16.22 -4.06
C HIS A 140 8.22 -16.43 -5.41
N GLN A 141 9.15 -17.41 -5.54
CA GLN A 141 9.79 -17.73 -6.81
C GLN A 141 8.80 -18.29 -7.85
N GLN A 142 7.86 -19.15 -7.41
CA GLN A 142 6.83 -19.70 -8.29
C GLN A 142 5.86 -18.60 -8.75
N LEU A 143 5.46 -17.72 -7.84
CA LEU A 143 4.64 -16.56 -8.17
C LEU A 143 5.38 -15.61 -9.11
N GLU A 144 6.62 -15.24 -8.79
CA GLU A 144 7.44 -14.32 -9.59
C GLU A 144 7.66 -14.82 -11.02
N ALA A 145 7.85 -16.12 -11.22
CA ALA A 145 8.03 -16.72 -12.55
C ALA A 145 6.81 -16.49 -13.47
N ARG A 146 5.63 -16.30 -12.88
CA ARG A 146 4.37 -16.05 -13.61
C ARG A 146 4.02 -14.56 -13.74
N MET A 147 4.72 -13.69 -13.01
CA MET A 147 4.44 -12.25 -13.05
C MET A 147 4.63 -11.66 -14.44
N ARG A 148 3.72 -10.77 -14.81
CA ARG A 148 3.76 -9.94 -16.02
C ARG A 148 3.30 -8.53 -15.67
N PRO A 149 4.10 -7.76 -14.91
CA PRO A 149 3.68 -6.47 -14.40
C PRO A 149 3.39 -5.45 -15.50
N SER A 150 2.39 -4.60 -15.25
CA SER A 150 2.00 -3.51 -16.13
C SER A 150 2.90 -2.27 -15.92
N GLU A 151 3.77 -1.94 -16.86
CA GLU A 151 4.66 -0.76 -16.75
C GLU A 151 3.92 0.57 -16.67
N SER A 152 2.66 0.64 -17.11
CA SER A 152 1.85 1.85 -17.00
C SER A 152 1.51 2.19 -15.54
N GLU A 153 1.52 1.19 -14.65
CA GLU A 153 1.14 1.33 -13.24
C GLU A 153 2.28 1.03 -12.28
N VAL A 154 3.15 0.10 -12.65
CA VAL A 154 4.23 -0.41 -11.81
C VAL A 154 5.58 -0.13 -12.47
N SER A 155 6.48 0.55 -11.75
CA SER A 155 7.87 0.80 -12.19
C SER A 155 8.88 -0.20 -11.63
N ALA A 156 8.53 -0.88 -10.54
CA ALA A 156 9.34 -1.94 -9.92
C ALA A 156 8.49 -2.80 -8.99
N TYR A 157 8.98 -3.97 -8.64
CA TYR A 157 8.41 -4.79 -7.57
C TYR A 157 9.49 -5.44 -6.71
N ALA A 158 9.10 -5.86 -5.51
CA ALA A 158 9.97 -6.57 -4.57
C ALA A 158 9.19 -7.58 -3.74
N TRP A 159 9.80 -8.73 -3.48
CA TRP A 159 9.34 -9.72 -2.52
C TRP A 159 10.13 -9.56 -1.21
N LEU A 160 9.55 -8.81 -0.26
CA LEU A 160 10.23 -8.42 0.97
C LEU A 160 10.16 -9.53 2.03
N GLU A 161 11.29 -9.73 2.70
CA GLU A 161 11.42 -10.70 3.80
C GLU A 161 10.78 -10.20 5.11
N PRO A 162 10.32 -11.11 5.99
CA PRO A 162 9.70 -10.73 7.25
C PRO A 162 10.52 -9.73 8.09
N PRO A 163 11.83 -9.86 8.28
CA PRO A 163 12.58 -8.88 9.08
C PRO A 163 12.54 -7.46 8.50
N VAL A 164 12.53 -7.32 7.16
CA VAL A 164 12.42 -6.01 6.49
C VAL A 164 11.00 -5.46 6.65
N LEU A 165 9.97 -6.32 6.51
CA LEU A 165 8.57 -5.95 6.70
C LEU A 165 8.29 -5.50 8.15
N GLU A 166 8.86 -6.17 9.13
CA GLU A 166 8.80 -5.81 10.55
C GLU A 166 9.42 -4.43 10.81
N ALA A 167 10.59 -4.18 10.22
CA ALA A 167 11.25 -2.89 10.32
C ALA A 167 10.46 -1.77 9.66
N ILE A 168 9.85 -2.01 8.49
CA ILE A 168 8.96 -1.06 7.82
C ILE A 168 7.75 -0.73 8.70
N ALA A 169 7.12 -1.76 9.29
CA ALA A 169 5.96 -1.60 10.17
C ALA A 169 6.28 -0.79 11.43
N ALA A 170 7.53 -0.85 11.92
CA ALA A 170 8.00 -0.12 13.09
C ALA A 170 8.29 1.37 12.80
N THR A 171 8.40 1.78 11.53
CA THR A 171 8.64 3.19 11.20
C THR A 171 7.39 4.05 11.41
N GLU A 172 7.59 5.28 11.90
CA GLU A 172 6.52 6.25 12.14
C GLU A 172 6.62 7.40 11.13
N ASP A 173 5.53 7.62 10.39
CA ASP A 173 5.42 8.75 9.47
C ASP A 173 5.07 10.05 10.21
N GLY A 174 5.72 11.15 9.81
CA GLY A 174 5.58 12.46 10.45
C GLY A 174 6.43 12.63 11.70
N ALA A 175 7.27 11.64 12.05
CA ALA A 175 8.27 11.76 13.12
C ALA A 175 9.63 12.19 12.54
N GLU A 176 10.41 12.93 13.33
CA GLU A 176 11.76 13.38 12.96
C GLU A 176 12.82 12.27 13.09
N SER A 177 12.48 11.16 13.74
CA SER A 177 13.40 10.03 13.96
C SER A 177 12.84 8.72 13.39
N LEU A 178 13.72 7.93 12.80
CA LEU A 178 13.47 6.50 12.55
C LEU A 178 13.18 5.83 13.88
N GLY A 179 12.05 5.12 13.98
CA GLY A 179 11.76 4.26 15.13
C GLY A 179 12.86 3.22 15.36
N ASN A 180 12.71 2.37 16.37
CA ASN A 180 13.68 1.31 16.72
C ASN A 180 13.80 0.30 15.55
N VAL A 181 14.75 0.56 14.63
CA VAL A 181 15.05 -0.33 13.51
C VAL A 181 15.99 -1.43 14.00
N PRO A 182 15.69 -2.71 13.75
CA PRO A 182 16.58 -3.81 14.14
C PRO A 182 17.99 -3.67 13.54
N ASN A 183 19.01 -3.88 14.36
CA ASN A 183 20.42 -3.74 13.96
C ASN A 183 20.93 -4.79 12.94
N ALA A 184 20.10 -5.74 12.50
CA ALA A 184 20.49 -6.90 11.70
C ALA A 184 19.81 -6.95 10.31
N LEU A 185 19.43 -5.79 9.76
CA LEU A 185 18.82 -5.76 8.42
C LEU A 185 19.89 -5.83 7.32
N PRO A 186 19.56 -6.42 6.16
CA PRO A 186 20.42 -6.34 4.99
C PRO A 186 20.59 -4.87 4.57
N VAL A 187 21.79 -4.51 4.09
CA VAL A 187 22.09 -3.13 3.62
C VAL A 187 21.22 -2.76 2.42
N THR A 188 20.96 -3.75 1.55
CA THR A 188 20.17 -3.60 0.33
C THR A 188 19.13 -4.72 0.21
N VAL A 189 18.09 -4.45 -0.55
CA VAL A 189 17.05 -5.41 -0.93
C VAL A 189 17.04 -5.55 -2.44
N GLY A 190 16.96 -6.79 -2.94
CA GLY A 190 16.77 -7.06 -4.36
C GLY A 190 15.39 -6.60 -4.82
N ILE A 191 15.35 -5.80 -5.87
CA ILE A 191 14.12 -5.38 -6.54
C ILE A 191 14.21 -5.71 -8.03
N THR A 192 13.06 -5.81 -8.70
CA THR A 192 13.00 -5.92 -10.15
C THR A 192 12.41 -4.61 -10.71
N GLU A 193 13.21 -3.88 -11.46
CA GLU A 193 12.80 -2.67 -12.19
C GLU A 193 12.26 -3.01 -13.57
N LEU A 194 11.26 -2.26 -13.99
CA LEU A 194 10.60 -2.38 -15.29
C LEU A 194 10.90 -1.14 -16.12
N ARG A 195 11.43 -1.34 -17.33
CA ARG A 195 11.75 -0.26 -18.27
C ARG A 195 11.63 -0.72 -19.71
N ASN A 196 10.80 -0.04 -20.51
CA ASN A 196 10.67 -0.23 -21.96
C ASN A 196 10.44 -1.71 -22.36
N GLY A 197 9.53 -2.39 -21.69
CA GLY A 197 9.19 -3.79 -21.96
C GLY A 197 10.22 -4.79 -21.45
N SER A 198 11.22 -4.36 -20.67
CA SER A 198 12.24 -5.22 -20.08
C SER A 198 12.23 -5.13 -18.55
N SER A 199 12.64 -6.24 -17.91
CA SER A 199 12.83 -6.28 -16.46
C SER A 199 14.31 -6.50 -16.13
N SER A 200 14.79 -5.84 -15.07
CA SER A 200 16.15 -6.01 -14.57
C SER A 200 16.18 -6.05 -13.06
N THR A 201 16.91 -7.04 -12.51
CA THR A 201 17.12 -7.11 -11.05
C THR A 201 18.21 -6.14 -10.64
N THR A 202 17.93 -5.32 -9.63
CA THR A 202 18.87 -4.37 -9.04
C THR A 202 18.78 -4.37 -7.52
N GLN A 203 19.66 -3.64 -6.86
CA GLN A 203 19.70 -3.52 -5.41
C GLN A 203 19.27 -2.13 -4.97
N LEU A 204 18.25 -2.05 -4.13
CA LEU A 204 17.79 -0.81 -3.52
C LEU A 204 18.24 -0.76 -2.04
N PRO A 205 18.78 0.37 -1.54
CA PRO A 205 19.09 0.49 -0.12
C PRO A 205 17.87 0.20 0.75
N THR A 206 18.02 -0.66 1.76
CA THR A 206 16.93 -0.97 2.70
C THR A 206 16.38 0.28 3.38
N ALA A 207 17.23 1.29 3.61
CA ALA A 207 16.83 2.59 4.15
C ALA A 207 15.72 3.27 3.33
N THR A 208 15.63 3.05 2.01
CA THR A 208 14.56 3.59 1.17
C THR A 208 13.20 3.11 1.61
N PHE A 209 13.07 1.82 1.93
CA PHE A 209 11.81 1.25 2.44
C PHE A 209 11.47 1.74 3.86
N LEU A 210 12.47 2.19 4.62
CA LEU A 210 12.31 2.69 5.99
C LEU A 210 12.07 4.20 6.06
N ASN A 211 12.12 4.91 4.92
CA ASN A 211 11.85 6.33 4.88
C ASN A 211 10.46 6.65 5.47
N ALA A 212 10.42 7.71 6.30
CA ALA A 212 9.18 8.25 6.81
C ALA A 212 8.56 9.24 5.79
N ALA A 213 7.24 9.41 5.84
CA ALA A 213 6.58 10.49 5.11
C ALA A 213 7.08 11.83 5.67
N PRO A 214 7.58 12.76 4.83
CA PRO A 214 8.08 14.04 5.30
C PRO A 214 6.93 14.88 5.86
N ALA A 215 7.20 15.61 6.95
CA ALA A 215 6.25 16.58 7.52
C ALA A 215 6.00 17.75 6.56
N GLU A 216 7.01 18.14 5.80
CA GLU A 216 6.98 19.21 4.79
C GLU A 216 7.88 18.85 3.60
N GLY A 217 7.72 19.56 2.46
CA GLY A 217 8.52 19.37 1.26
C GLY A 217 7.98 18.32 0.28
N GLU A 218 8.83 17.83 -0.62
CA GLU A 218 8.47 16.84 -1.63
C GLU A 218 8.40 15.43 -1.03
N ASP A 219 7.57 14.56 -1.66
CA ASP A 219 7.54 13.15 -1.30
C ASP A 219 8.87 12.49 -1.68
N VAL A 220 9.32 11.60 -0.80
CA VAL A 220 10.48 10.73 -1.02
C VAL A 220 10.00 9.31 -1.35
N GLU A 221 10.83 8.57 -2.08
CA GLU A 221 10.59 7.13 -2.28
C GLU A 221 10.55 6.42 -0.93
N ARG A 222 9.44 5.77 -0.63
CA ARG A 222 9.16 5.13 0.66
C ARG A 222 8.01 4.14 0.54
N VAL A 223 7.81 3.35 1.57
CA VAL A 223 6.56 2.58 1.73
C VAL A 223 5.43 3.51 2.19
N SER A 224 4.23 3.35 1.62
CA SER A 224 3.09 4.19 1.97
C SER A 224 2.68 4.03 3.44
N THR A 225 2.14 5.10 4.02
CA THR A 225 1.65 5.10 5.42
C THR A 225 0.55 4.05 5.63
N GLY A 226 -0.33 3.88 4.64
CA GLY A 226 -1.38 2.84 4.69
C GLY A 226 -0.80 1.43 4.62
N THR A 227 0.25 1.22 3.83
CA THR A 227 0.96 -0.08 3.80
C THR A 227 1.61 -0.40 5.14
N LYS A 228 2.26 0.57 5.79
CA LYS A 228 2.83 0.41 7.14
C LYS A 228 1.75 0.03 8.16
N PHE A 229 0.58 0.67 8.09
CA PHE A 229 -0.58 0.27 8.89
C PHE A 229 -0.99 -1.19 8.64
N ALA A 230 -1.12 -1.59 7.39
CA ALA A 230 -1.49 -2.96 7.02
C ALA A 230 -0.45 -3.99 7.47
N LEU A 231 0.84 -3.66 7.39
CA LEU A 231 1.92 -4.52 7.89
C LEU A 231 1.89 -4.69 9.41
N ARG A 232 1.52 -3.66 10.18
CA ARG A 232 1.29 -3.81 11.63
C ARG A 232 0.18 -4.80 11.94
N LEU A 233 -0.95 -4.70 11.22
CA LEU A 233 -2.05 -5.66 11.37
C LEU A 233 -1.67 -7.08 10.91
N TRP A 234 -0.82 -7.19 9.88
CA TRP A 234 -0.28 -8.48 9.44
C TRP A 234 0.59 -9.12 10.52
N LEU A 235 1.44 -8.35 11.22
CA LEU A 235 2.25 -8.83 12.34
C LEU A 235 1.37 -9.33 13.50
N GLU A 236 0.35 -8.58 13.89
CA GLU A 236 -0.64 -9.00 14.89
C GLU A 236 -1.36 -10.30 14.49
N ALA A 237 -1.49 -10.53 13.20
CA ALA A 237 -2.15 -11.68 12.62
C ALA A 237 -1.29 -12.94 12.56
N ARG A 238 0.03 -12.81 12.76
CA ARG A 238 0.99 -13.92 12.79
C ARG A 238 1.22 -14.47 14.20
N GLY A 239 1.00 -13.66 15.23
CA GLY A 239 1.06 -14.06 16.65
C GLY A 239 -0.22 -14.72 17.08
#